data_e2e6d5af7c881ac27109b020c0d6a63d
#
_entry.id   e2e6d5af7c881ac27109b020c0d6a63d
#
_cell.length_a   1.000
_cell.length_b   1.000
_cell.length_c   1.000
_cell.angle_alpha   90.00
_cell.angle_beta   90.00
_cell.angle_gamma   90.00
#
_symmetry.space_group_name_H-M   'P 1'
#
loop_
_entity.id
_entity.type
_entity.pdbx_description
1 polymer ?
#
loop_
_entity_poly.entity_id
_entity_poly.type
_entity_poly.pdbx_seq_one_letter_code
_entity_poly.pdbx_strand_id
1 'polypeptide(L)'
;PTWAWILIGAILVGGVHDFGSTLMSVRNGGRSIADTMRGLVGEGVGKIFMFFVILALVYVIVVFLDLTANTFTKQPGVATASGWFIGVAIIFGILMRSKRFSLGQLALLFFPLTFAGLAVGHYFPMVELDKSIWIWFTLIYCFVAAVLPVGLLLQPRDFLSAGFLYAILLLGVVGMMFSGETIQIPVFMSWESEKLGMLVPFLFITVACGACSGFHSIVSSGTTSKQIIRESDVRRISYGGMLVEGVLAVFAMGCVAVLTKTELEAGGNPVGIFATGAAKFFSAVGIPIELGAEFALLAVSTFLLTTLDTCTRLTRFLIEELLAWRNQVSRFAGTLMALAIPAILVFQEFPGADGNMQPAWKAIWPLFGATNQLLAALALLTFVVFLKVGRVKYGFALIPALVMMLMPMIALALMAETYGFQSLIGGTAGGMFILGIFLSYFSLRKLKA
;
A
#
# COMPACT_ATOMS: atom_id res chain seq x y z
N PRO A 1 -21.40 -4.07 -5.49
CA PRO A 1 -20.78 -4.69 -4.29
C PRO A 1 -19.49 -4.01 -3.89
N THR A 2 -18.58 -3.69 -4.85
CA THR A 2 -17.25 -3.11 -4.59
C THR A 2 -17.32 -1.78 -3.87
N TRP A 3 -18.11 -0.82 -4.32
CA TRP A 3 -18.29 0.47 -3.64
C TRP A 3 -18.87 0.31 -2.23
N ALA A 4 -19.82 -0.60 -2.04
CA ALA A 4 -20.37 -0.88 -0.72
C ALA A 4 -19.29 -1.41 0.23
N TRP A 5 -18.43 -2.33 -0.25
CA TRP A 5 -17.32 -2.83 0.52
C TRP A 5 -16.30 -1.73 0.86
N ILE A 6 -15.92 -0.87 -0.10
CA ILE A 6 -15.01 0.25 0.13
C ILE A 6 -15.57 1.17 1.22
N LEU A 7 -16.82 1.61 1.10
CA LEU A 7 -17.44 2.56 2.04
C LEU A 7 -17.60 1.95 3.43
N ILE A 8 -18.22 0.77 3.54
CA ILE A 8 -18.46 0.10 4.82
C ILE A 8 -17.12 -0.29 5.45
N GLY A 9 -16.21 -0.85 4.63
CA GLY A 9 -14.90 -1.28 5.07
C GLY A 9 -14.06 -0.12 5.58
N ALA A 10 -13.94 0.98 4.84
CA ALA A 10 -13.15 2.14 5.24
C ALA A 10 -13.67 2.77 6.55
N ILE A 11 -15.00 2.89 6.71
CA ILE A 11 -15.61 3.54 7.88
C ILE A 11 -15.58 2.62 9.11
N LEU A 12 -16.10 1.39 8.97
CA LEU A 12 -16.35 0.53 10.14
C LEU A 12 -15.21 -0.43 10.47
N VAL A 13 -14.32 -0.71 9.53
CA VAL A 13 -13.23 -1.67 9.69
C VAL A 13 -11.88 -0.98 9.62
N GLY A 14 -11.53 -0.37 8.48
CA GLY A 14 -10.24 0.25 8.24
C GLY A 14 -9.95 1.42 9.18
N GLY A 15 -10.92 2.31 9.39
CA GLY A 15 -10.77 3.42 10.33
C GLY A 15 -10.54 2.96 11.77
N VAL A 16 -11.23 1.90 12.21
CA VAL A 16 -11.03 1.29 13.54
C VAL A 16 -9.66 0.62 13.64
N HIS A 17 -9.26 -0.08 12.56
CA HIS A 17 -7.97 -0.75 12.44
C HIS A 17 -6.79 0.24 12.54
N ASP A 18 -6.83 1.31 11.74
CA ASP A 18 -5.76 2.30 11.66
C ASP A 18 -5.66 3.11 12.95
N PHE A 19 -6.81 3.52 13.50
CA PHE A 19 -6.87 4.16 14.81
C PHE A 19 -6.30 3.26 15.90
N GLY A 20 -6.72 1.99 15.96
CA GLY A 20 -6.28 1.03 16.97
C GLY A 20 -4.78 0.78 16.89
N SER A 21 -4.24 0.56 15.69
CA SER A 21 -2.83 0.31 15.44
C SER A 21 -1.96 1.50 15.85
N THR A 22 -2.37 2.71 15.49
CA THR A 22 -1.66 3.94 15.86
C THR A 22 -1.71 4.20 17.37
N LEU A 23 -2.89 4.05 17.99
CA LEU A 23 -3.10 4.26 19.43
C LEU A 23 -2.26 3.30 20.26
N MET A 24 -2.27 2.01 19.89
CA MET A 24 -1.43 1.02 20.56
C MET A 24 0.05 1.40 20.51
N SER A 25 0.53 1.79 19.34
CA SER A 25 1.93 2.18 19.17
C SER A 25 2.28 3.42 20.00
N VAL A 26 1.47 4.49 19.95
CA VAL A 26 1.69 5.72 20.71
C VAL A 26 1.75 5.42 22.21
N ARG A 27 0.81 4.65 22.74
CA ARG A 27 0.75 4.29 24.17
C ARG A 27 1.84 3.32 24.60
N ASN A 28 2.45 2.58 23.66
CA ASN A 28 3.59 1.71 23.90
C ASN A 28 4.94 2.34 23.50
N GLY A 29 5.06 3.67 23.47
CA GLY A 29 6.31 4.38 23.20
C GLY A 29 6.80 4.27 21.77
N GLY A 30 5.89 4.18 20.78
CA GLY A 30 6.21 4.13 19.35
C GLY A 30 6.70 2.75 18.89
N ARG A 31 6.35 1.67 19.60
CA ARG A 31 6.69 0.30 19.21
C ARG A 31 5.91 -0.16 18.00
N SER A 32 6.51 -1.04 17.21
CA SER A 32 5.85 -1.67 16.07
C SER A 32 4.65 -2.52 16.51
N ILE A 33 3.70 -2.76 15.61
CA ILE A 33 2.56 -3.64 15.89
C ILE A 33 3.06 -5.06 16.23
N ALA A 34 4.16 -5.51 15.63
CA ALA A 34 4.75 -6.80 15.90
C ALA A 34 5.37 -6.88 17.31
N ASP A 35 6.07 -5.82 17.74
CA ASP A 35 6.60 -5.73 19.10
C ASP A 35 5.48 -5.60 20.15
N THR A 36 4.41 -4.89 19.81
CA THR A 36 3.21 -4.81 20.65
C THR A 36 2.54 -6.17 20.81
N MET A 37 2.40 -6.95 19.72
CA MET A 37 1.89 -8.31 19.78
C MET A 37 2.80 -9.22 20.63
N ARG A 38 4.13 -9.08 20.48
CA ARG A 38 5.11 -9.81 21.29
C ARG A 38 4.90 -9.57 22.79
N GLY A 39 4.69 -8.32 23.20
CA GLY A 39 4.44 -7.96 24.58
C GLY A 39 3.11 -8.45 25.14
N LEU A 40 2.05 -8.46 24.33
CA LEU A 40 0.70 -8.83 24.74
C LEU A 40 0.42 -10.34 24.69
N VAL A 41 0.89 -11.02 23.64
CA VAL A 41 0.55 -12.42 23.35
C VAL A 41 1.68 -13.38 23.75
N GLY A 42 2.93 -12.98 23.53
CA GLY A 42 4.11 -13.74 23.90
C GLY A 42 5.25 -13.63 22.88
N GLU A 43 6.48 -13.88 23.33
CA GLU A 43 7.69 -13.65 22.54
C GLU A 43 7.76 -14.50 21.26
N GLY A 44 7.46 -15.80 21.35
CA GLY A 44 7.47 -16.70 20.19
C GLY A 44 6.43 -16.31 19.15
N VAL A 45 5.23 -15.95 19.59
CA VAL A 45 4.13 -15.51 18.72
C VAL A 45 4.52 -14.21 18.00
N GLY A 46 5.15 -13.26 18.70
CA GLY A 46 5.63 -12.01 18.11
C GLY A 46 6.69 -12.24 17.02
N LYS A 47 7.64 -13.15 17.21
CA LYS A 47 8.66 -13.50 16.20
C LYS A 47 8.03 -14.12 14.93
N ILE A 48 7.06 -15.02 15.13
CA ILE A 48 6.31 -15.62 14.01
C ILE A 48 5.50 -14.55 13.27
N PHE A 49 4.90 -13.62 14.01
CA PHE A 49 4.19 -12.49 13.39
C PHE A 49 5.13 -11.57 12.62
N MET A 50 6.34 -11.27 13.13
CA MET A 50 7.36 -10.51 12.38
C MET A 50 7.72 -11.19 11.06
N PHE A 51 7.92 -12.51 11.09
CA PHE A 51 8.21 -13.29 9.89
C PHE A 51 7.05 -13.22 8.88
N PHE A 52 5.80 -13.36 9.35
CA PHE A 52 4.61 -13.20 8.53
C PHE A 52 4.55 -11.82 7.87
N VAL A 53 4.84 -10.75 8.64
CA VAL A 53 4.87 -9.37 8.13
C VAL A 53 5.97 -9.18 7.08
N ILE A 54 7.17 -9.74 7.30
CA ILE A 54 8.27 -9.67 6.33
C ILE A 54 7.85 -10.28 5.00
N LEU A 55 7.22 -11.46 5.01
CA LEU A 55 6.71 -12.09 3.79
C LEU A 55 5.66 -11.24 3.08
N ALA A 56 4.73 -10.65 3.82
CA ALA A 56 3.72 -9.74 3.25
C ALA A 56 4.37 -8.51 2.58
N LEU A 57 5.39 -7.92 3.22
CA LEU A 57 6.12 -6.77 2.66
C LEU A 57 6.93 -7.14 1.41
N VAL A 58 7.51 -8.35 1.34
CA VAL A 58 8.16 -8.84 0.13
C VAL A 58 7.20 -8.84 -1.06
N TYR A 59 5.95 -9.27 -0.89
CA TYR A 59 4.96 -9.24 -1.97
C TYR A 59 4.65 -7.81 -2.42
N VAL A 60 4.49 -6.87 -1.49
CA VAL A 60 4.31 -5.44 -1.83
C VAL A 60 5.47 -4.93 -2.67
N ILE A 61 6.71 -5.21 -2.27
CA ILE A 61 7.90 -4.75 -2.98
C ILE A 61 7.93 -5.31 -4.40
N VAL A 62 7.68 -6.62 -4.60
CA VAL A 62 7.64 -7.24 -5.95
C VAL A 62 6.62 -6.57 -6.85
N VAL A 63 5.39 -6.41 -6.35
CA VAL A 63 4.29 -5.83 -7.13
C VAL A 63 4.60 -4.39 -7.52
N PHE A 64 5.04 -3.57 -6.59
CA PHE A 64 5.26 -2.15 -6.82
C PHE A 64 6.52 -1.86 -7.62
N LEU A 65 7.56 -2.71 -7.53
CA LEU A 65 8.72 -2.67 -8.43
C LEU A 65 8.29 -2.86 -9.88
N ASP A 66 7.48 -3.88 -10.15
CA ASP A 66 7.01 -4.18 -11.50
C ASP A 66 6.12 -3.06 -12.05
N LEU A 67 5.14 -2.60 -11.28
CA LEU A 67 4.23 -1.53 -11.69
C LEU A 67 4.97 -0.22 -11.95
N THR A 68 5.95 0.14 -11.12
CA THR A 68 6.77 1.34 -11.29
C THR A 68 7.62 1.24 -12.57
N ALA A 69 8.34 0.13 -12.74
CA ALA A 69 9.17 -0.09 -13.91
C ALA A 69 8.35 -0.09 -15.21
N ASN A 70 7.18 -0.74 -15.20
CA ASN A 70 6.28 -0.76 -16.35
C ASN A 70 5.75 0.64 -16.69
N THR A 71 5.43 1.47 -15.68
CA THR A 71 5.00 2.84 -15.90
C THR A 71 6.12 3.67 -16.52
N PHE A 72 7.35 3.55 -16.05
CA PHE A 72 8.50 4.28 -16.59
C PHE A 72 8.87 3.84 -18.01
N THR A 73 8.73 2.55 -18.32
CA THR A 73 8.96 2.03 -19.66
C THR A 73 7.94 2.58 -20.67
N LYS A 74 6.66 2.61 -20.28
CA LYS A 74 5.59 3.08 -21.17
C LYS A 74 5.48 4.59 -21.29
N GLN A 75 5.93 5.32 -20.27
CA GLN A 75 5.82 6.77 -20.17
C GLN A 75 7.14 7.37 -19.65
N PRO A 76 8.14 7.56 -20.54
CA PRO A 76 9.44 8.09 -20.14
C PRO A 76 9.37 9.47 -19.48
N GLY A 77 8.37 10.29 -19.84
CA GLY A 77 8.12 11.58 -19.21
C GLY A 77 7.78 11.48 -17.72
N VAL A 78 7.07 10.41 -17.32
CA VAL A 78 6.76 10.14 -15.91
C VAL A 78 8.04 9.77 -15.15
N ALA A 79 8.98 9.06 -15.77
CA ALA A 79 10.28 8.77 -15.16
C ALA A 79 11.08 10.05 -14.91
N THR A 80 11.12 10.97 -15.90
CA THR A 80 11.75 12.30 -15.74
C THR A 80 11.11 13.09 -14.60
N ALA A 81 9.78 13.18 -14.60
CA ALA A 81 9.03 13.91 -13.56
C ALA A 81 9.25 13.31 -12.16
N SER A 82 9.35 11.98 -12.06
CA SER A 82 9.66 11.29 -10.80
C SER A 82 11.07 11.57 -10.31
N GLY A 83 12.06 11.60 -11.22
CA GLY A 83 13.43 12.02 -10.91
C GLY A 83 13.50 13.46 -10.42
N TRP A 84 12.81 14.39 -11.11
CA TRP A 84 12.65 15.77 -10.68
C TRP A 84 12.06 15.86 -9.26
N PHE A 85 10.96 15.14 -9.00
CA PHE A 85 10.30 15.10 -7.70
C PHE A 85 11.25 14.64 -6.58
N ILE A 86 12.06 13.61 -6.81
CA ILE A 86 13.05 13.13 -5.84
C ILE A 86 14.08 14.23 -5.56
N GLY A 87 14.59 14.91 -6.59
CA GLY A 87 15.54 16.02 -6.46
C GLY A 87 14.94 17.17 -5.62
N VAL A 88 13.72 17.58 -5.95
CA VAL A 88 12.97 18.62 -5.21
C VAL A 88 12.78 18.21 -3.75
N ALA A 89 12.42 16.95 -3.47
CA ALA A 89 12.24 16.45 -2.12
C ALA A 89 13.54 16.47 -1.29
N ILE A 90 14.67 16.12 -1.89
CA ILE A 90 15.97 16.18 -1.22
C ILE A 90 16.33 17.64 -0.84
N ILE A 91 16.16 18.59 -1.78
CA ILE A 91 16.44 20.00 -1.54
C ILE A 91 15.52 20.54 -0.42
N PHE A 92 14.21 20.19 -0.49
CA PHE A 92 13.25 20.52 0.57
C PHE A 92 13.72 19.97 1.94
N GLY A 93 14.15 18.71 2.00
CA GLY A 93 14.63 18.07 3.22
C GLY A 93 15.87 18.75 3.82
N ILE A 94 16.82 19.17 2.97
CA ILE A 94 18.00 19.92 3.39
C ILE A 94 17.61 21.28 3.97
N LEU A 95 16.72 22.02 3.28
CA LEU A 95 16.24 23.33 3.73
C LEU A 95 15.42 23.25 5.01
N MET A 96 14.56 22.24 5.13
CA MET A 96 13.76 21.98 6.33
C MET A 96 14.66 21.75 7.56
N ARG A 97 15.77 21.02 7.38
CA ARG A 97 16.77 20.80 8.45
C ARG A 97 17.54 22.04 8.83
N SER A 98 17.72 22.98 7.93
CA SER A 98 18.45 24.22 8.21
C SER A 98 17.73 25.12 9.22
N LYS A 99 16.44 24.89 9.48
CA LYS A 99 15.55 25.67 10.35
C LYS A 99 15.50 27.18 10.01
N ARG A 100 16.01 27.57 8.82
CA ARG A 100 16.01 28.96 8.36
C ARG A 100 14.65 29.42 7.85
N PHE A 101 13.84 28.46 7.38
CA PHE A 101 12.53 28.72 6.80
C PHE A 101 11.45 27.99 7.59
N SER A 102 10.27 28.59 7.70
CA SER A 102 9.10 27.90 8.24
C SER A 102 8.59 26.85 7.26
N LEU A 103 7.90 25.83 7.77
CA LEU A 103 7.30 24.79 6.92
C LEU A 103 6.33 25.37 5.89
N GLY A 104 5.56 26.43 6.26
CA GLY A 104 4.64 27.10 5.35
C GLY A 104 5.34 27.81 4.19
N GLN A 105 6.49 28.47 4.45
CA GLN A 105 7.29 29.11 3.40
C GLN A 105 7.86 28.06 2.43
N LEU A 106 8.38 26.97 2.97
CA LEU A 106 8.87 25.87 2.14
C LEU A 106 7.73 25.23 1.33
N ALA A 107 6.57 25.01 1.93
CA ALA A 107 5.42 24.47 1.22
C ALA A 107 4.97 25.36 0.05
N LEU A 108 4.88 26.68 0.28
CA LEU A 108 4.48 27.66 -0.74
C LEU A 108 5.43 27.65 -1.96
N LEU A 109 6.73 27.46 -1.74
CA LEU A 109 7.72 27.38 -2.81
C LEU A 109 7.75 26.00 -3.47
N PHE A 110 7.73 24.94 -2.68
CA PHE A 110 8.05 23.62 -3.16
C PHE A 110 6.84 22.87 -3.74
N PHE A 111 5.60 23.17 -3.34
CA PHE A 111 4.43 22.58 -4.01
C PHE A 111 4.37 23.00 -5.50
N PRO A 112 4.42 24.29 -5.88
CA PRO A 112 4.47 24.64 -7.31
C PRO A 112 5.67 24.01 -8.03
N LEU A 113 6.85 23.97 -7.39
CA LEU A 113 8.04 23.36 -7.98
C LEU A 113 7.88 21.84 -8.17
N THR A 114 7.14 21.18 -7.30
CA THR A 114 6.79 19.76 -7.43
C THR A 114 5.88 19.52 -8.64
N PHE A 115 4.85 20.36 -8.82
CA PHE A 115 3.96 20.30 -9.98
C PHE A 115 4.65 20.68 -11.29
N ALA A 116 5.68 21.55 -11.25
CA ALA A 116 6.50 21.87 -12.43
C ALA A 116 7.19 20.62 -13.01
N GLY A 117 7.39 19.56 -12.21
CA GLY A 117 7.87 18.27 -12.69
C GLY A 117 7.03 17.65 -13.81
N LEU A 118 5.72 17.95 -13.85
CA LEU A 118 4.85 17.53 -14.95
C LEU A 118 5.28 18.16 -16.28
N ALA A 119 5.51 19.47 -16.30
CA ALA A 119 6.01 20.16 -17.48
C ALA A 119 7.42 19.69 -17.87
N VAL A 120 8.30 19.48 -16.87
CA VAL A 120 9.64 18.94 -17.13
C VAL A 120 9.56 17.55 -17.76
N GLY A 121 8.70 16.66 -17.28
CA GLY A 121 8.51 15.34 -17.86
C GLY A 121 7.90 15.38 -19.27
N HIS A 122 6.95 16.28 -19.49
CA HIS A 122 6.28 16.44 -20.79
C HIS A 122 7.25 16.94 -21.88
N TYR A 123 8.03 17.99 -21.60
CA TYR A 123 8.93 18.62 -22.58
C TYR A 123 10.31 17.95 -22.67
N PHE A 124 10.74 17.25 -21.64
CA PHE A 124 12.08 16.62 -21.56
C PHE A 124 11.98 15.15 -21.11
N PRO A 125 11.27 14.28 -21.85
CA PRO A 125 11.17 12.88 -21.50
C PRO A 125 12.57 12.22 -21.54
N MET A 126 12.84 11.32 -20.58
CA MET A 126 14.05 10.51 -20.61
C MET A 126 14.06 9.58 -21.83
N VAL A 127 15.24 9.03 -22.12
CA VAL A 127 15.40 7.99 -23.14
C VAL A 127 14.57 6.77 -22.75
N GLU A 128 13.93 6.16 -23.72
CA GLU A 128 13.23 4.89 -23.53
C GLU A 128 14.23 3.81 -23.12
N LEU A 129 13.97 3.19 -21.97
CA LEU A 129 14.78 2.11 -21.43
C LEU A 129 13.91 0.87 -21.23
N ASP A 130 14.54 -0.29 -21.35
CA ASP A 130 13.89 -1.56 -21.08
C ASP A 130 13.39 -1.65 -19.64
N LYS A 131 12.29 -2.37 -19.44
CA LYS A 131 11.70 -2.61 -18.11
C LYS A 131 12.71 -3.17 -17.10
N SER A 132 13.59 -4.08 -17.55
CA SER A 132 14.63 -4.68 -16.70
C SER A 132 15.61 -3.63 -16.15
N ILE A 133 15.96 -2.64 -16.96
CA ILE A 133 16.83 -1.53 -16.54
C ILE A 133 16.13 -0.69 -15.48
N TRP A 134 14.85 -0.36 -15.69
CA TRP A 134 14.04 0.37 -14.70
C TRP A 134 13.87 -0.38 -13.38
N ILE A 135 13.75 -1.72 -13.41
CA ILE A 135 13.72 -2.54 -12.20
C ILE A 135 15.01 -2.36 -11.39
N TRP A 136 16.18 -2.45 -12.05
CA TRP A 136 17.46 -2.26 -11.39
C TRP A 136 17.65 -0.85 -10.84
N PHE A 137 17.28 0.18 -11.58
CA PHE A 137 17.32 1.56 -11.09
C PHE A 137 16.43 1.74 -9.86
N THR A 138 15.22 1.19 -9.88
CA THR A 138 14.28 1.28 -8.75
C THR A 138 14.79 0.49 -7.54
N LEU A 139 15.41 -0.68 -7.73
CA LEU A 139 16.05 -1.45 -6.64
C LEU A 139 17.21 -0.68 -5.99
N ILE A 140 18.08 -0.06 -6.81
CA ILE A 140 19.16 0.77 -6.30
C ILE A 140 18.60 1.97 -5.55
N TYR A 141 17.58 2.63 -6.09
CA TYR A 141 16.89 3.71 -5.43
C TYR A 141 16.32 3.26 -4.07
N CYS A 142 15.61 2.13 -4.00
CA CYS A 142 15.05 1.59 -2.75
C CYS A 142 16.15 1.29 -1.72
N PHE A 143 17.28 0.74 -2.17
CA PHE A 143 18.42 0.49 -1.30
C PHE A 143 18.96 1.79 -0.69
N VAL A 144 19.23 2.80 -1.53
CA VAL A 144 19.75 4.11 -1.08
C VAL A 144 18.72 4.79 -0.16
N ALA A 145 17.45 4.84 -0.57
CA ALA A 145 16.39 5.48 0.20
C ALA A 145 16.19 4.80 1.57
N ALA A 146 16.27 3.48 1.66
CA ALA A 146 16.12 2.76 2.92
C ALA A 146 17.29 3.00 3.88
N VAL A 147 18.50 3.22 3.37
CA VAL A 147 19.70 3.48 4.19
C VAL A 147 19.78 4.94 4.64
N LEU A 148 19.27 5.88 3.85
CA LEU A 148 19.31 7.31 4.19
C LEU A 148 18.47 7.64 5.44
N PRO A 149 18.83 8.73 6.18
CA PRO A 149 18.01 9.21 7.29
C PRO A 149 16.59 9.59 6.84
N VAL A 150 15.57 9.20 7.63
CA VAL A 150 14.14 9.43 7.34
C VAL A 150 13.83 10.89 6.99
N GLY A 151 14.36 11.83 7.77
CA GLY A 151 14.11 13.27 7.57
C GLY A 151 14.84 13.89 6.38
N LEU A 152 15.68 13.17 5.63
CA LEU A 152 16.35 13.73 4.46
C LEU A 152 15.54 13.49 3.16
N LEU A 153 14.93 12.35 3.02
CA LEU A 153 14.22 11.95 1.81
C LEU A 153 12.77 11.55 2.10
N LEU A 154 12.52 10.62 3.02
CA LEU A 154 11.20 10.05 3.24
C LEU A 154 10.17 11.11 3.68
N GLN A 155 10.40 11.78 4.80
CA GLN A 155 9.45 12.80 5.31
C GLN A 155 9.21 13.95 4.33
N PRO A 156 10.26 14.58 3.72
CA PRO A 156 10.07 15.60 2.70
C PRO A 156 9.24 15.13 1.51
N ARG A 157 9.53 13.94 1.04
CA ARG A 157 8.83 13.37 -0.11
C ARG A 157 7.38 13.05 0.21
N ASP A 158 7.10 12.44 1.36
CA ASP A 158 5.74 12.14 1.80
C ASP A 158 4.91 13.43 1.97
N PHE A 159 5.52 14.48 2.51
CA PHE A 159 4.86 15.78 2.62
C PHE A 159 4.51 16.39 1.26
N LEU A 160 5.44 16.36 0.31
CA LEU A 160 5.21 16.90 -1.04
C LEU A 160 4.25 16.02 -1.85
N SER A 161 4.30 14.68 -1.71
CA SER A 161 3.37 13.77 -2.40
C SER A 161 1.93 13.93 -1.93
N ALA A 162 1.70 14.39 -0.69
CA ALA A 162 0.36 14.74 -0.22
C ALA A 162 -0.29 15.85 -1.07
N GLY A 163 0.51 16.74 -1.68
CA GLY A 163 0.02 17.75 -2.63
C GLY A 163 -0.62 17.12 -3.86
N PHE A 164 -0.01 16.07 -4.43
CA PHE A 164 -0.60 15.32 -5.54
C PHE A 164 -1.89 14.60 -5.10
N LEU A 165 -1.91 14.00 -3.91
CA LEU A 165 -3.10 13.34 -3.38
C LEU A 165 -4.28 14.32 -3.27
N TYR A 166 -4.07 15.48 -2.64
CA TYR A 166 -5.14 16.47 -2.50
C TYR A 166 -5.57 17.04 -3.84
N ALA A 167 -4.64 17.25 -4.78
CA ALA A 167 -4.98 17.72 -6.11
C ALA A 167 -5.83 16.67 -6.89
N ILE A 168 -5.43 15.38 -6.86
CA ILE A 168 -6.23 14.30 -7.47
C ILE A 168 -7.61 14.22 -6.85
N LEU A 169 -7.71 14.28 -5.53
CA LEU A 169 -9.02 14.20 -4.84
C LEU A 169 -9.89 15.39 -5.19
N LEU A 170 -9.33 16.60 -5.17
CA LEU A 170 -10.09 17.81 -5.50
C LEU A 170 -10.57 17.77 -6.96
N LEU A 171 -9.64 17.61 -7.90
CA LEU A 171 -9.95 17.59 -9.33
C LEU A 171 -10.82 16.38 -9.70
N GLY A 172 -10.55 15.23 -9.09
CA GLY A 172 -11.29 14.00 -9.34
C GLY A 172 -12.72 14.07 -8.85
N VAL A 173 -12.94 14.46 -7.58
CA VAL A 173 -14.30 14.55 -7.00
C VAL A 173 -15.11 15.64 -7.73
N VAL A 174 -14.52 16.82 -7.96
CA VAL A 174 -15.19 17.89 -8.69
C VAL A 174 -15.46 17.45 -10.15
N GLY A 175 -14.47 16.83 -10.81
CA GLY A 175 -14.63 16.28 -12.15
C GLY A 175 -15.76 15.24 -12.23
N MET A 176 -15.84 14.31 -11.28
CA MET A 176 -16.94 13.33 -11.21
C MET A 176 -18.32 13.99 -11.10
N MET A 177 -18.43 15.10 -10.36
CA MET A 177 -19.72 15.81 -10.20
C MET A 177 -20.17 16.52 -11.48
N PHE A 178 -19.23 16.95 -12.32
CA PHE A 178 -19.54 17.78 -13.51
C PHE A 178 -19.26 17.09 -14.85
N SER A 179 -18.69 15.88 -14.87
CA SER A 179 -18.29 15.20 -16.12
C SER A 179 -19.47 14.78 -17.01
N GLY A 180 -20.63 14.51 -16.44
CA GLY A 180 -21.74 13.90 -17.18
C GLY A 180 -21.45 12.49 -17.69
N GLU A 181 -20.33 11.88 -17.31
CA GLU A 181 -19.95 10.53 -17.71
C GLU A 181 -20.92 9.48 -17.17
N THR A 182 -21.23 8.50 -18.01
CA THR A 182 -22.14 7.41 -17.64
C THR A 182 -21.36 6.18 -17.20
N ILE A 183 -21.87 5.46 -16.20
CA ILE A 183 -21.29 4.19 -15.76
C ILE A 183 -21.48 3.14 -16.86
N GLN A 184 -20.37 2.60 -17.38
CA GLN A 184 -20.33 1.61 -18.46
C GLN A 184 -20.40 0.17 -17.97
N ILE A 185 -19.99 -0.08 -16.71
CA ILE A 185 -20.00 -1.42 -16.13
C ILE A 185 -21.31 -1.69 -15.39
N PRO A 186 -21.88 -2.90 -15.49
CA PRO A 186 -23.11 -3.24 -14.78
C PRO A 186 -22.89 -3.25 -13.25
N VAL A 187 -23.94 -2.92 -12.49
CA VAL A 187 -23.91 -2.88 -11.01
C VAL A 187 -23.51 -4.24 -10.42
N PHE A 188 -23.91 -5.30 -11.08
CA PHE A 188 -23.59 -6.69 -10.72
C PHE A 188 -23.42 -7.52 -11.99
N MET A 189 -22.37 -8.29 -12.08
CA MET A 189 -22.09 -9.17 -13.22
C MET A 189 -22.40 -10.63 -12.89
N SER A 190 -21.75 -11.19 -11.87
CA SER A 190 -21.79 -12.61 -11.57
C SER A 190 -21.33 -12.86 -10.12
N TRP A 191 -21.74 -13.99 -9.55
CA TRP A 191 -21.18 -14.53 -8.30
C TRP A 191 -19.85 -15.23 -8.48
N GLU A 192 -19.50 -15.58 -9.71
CA GLU A 192 -18.26 -16.26 -10.06
C GLU A 192 -17.57 -15.56 -11.23
N SER A 193 -16.26 -15.59 -11.23
CA SER A 193 -15.39 -15.11 -12.30
C SER A 193 -14.50 -16.25 -12.76
N GLU A 194 -14.40 -16.49 -14.05
CA GLU A 194 -13.51 -17.50 -14.63
C GLU A 194 -12.04 -17.34 -14.21
N LYS A 195 -11.62 -16.08 -13.96
CA LYS A 195 -10.23 -15.75 -13.62
C LYS A 195 -9.94 -15.71 -12.13
N LEU A 196 -10.93 -15.33 -11.31
CA LEU A 196 -10.73 -15.08 -9.88
C LEU A 196 -11.53 -16.03 -8.98
N GLY A 197 -12.40 -16.85 -9.54
CA GLY A 197 -13.30 -17.73 -8.78
C GLY A 197 -14.49 -17.00 -8.17
N MET A 198 -14.94 -17.43 -6.99
CA MET A 198 -16.14 -16.90 -6.34
C MET A 198 -15.95 -15.40 -5.94
N LEU A 199 -17.00 -14.60 -6.12
CA LEU A 199 -17.00 -13.19 -5.72
C LEU A 199 -16.61 -13.02 -4.24
N VAL A 200 -17.12 -13.85 -3.37
CA VAL A 200 -16.71 -13.93 -1.96
C VAL A 200 -15.87 -15.20 -1.81
N PRO A 201 -14.62 -15.12 -1.33
CA PRO A 201 -13.96 -14.00 -0.65
C PRO A 201 -13.15 -13.04 -1.55
N PHE A 202 -13.04 -13.31 -2.87
CA PHE A 202 -12.05 -12.61 -3.71
C PHE A 202 -12.30 -11.11 -3.86
N LEU A 203 -13.54 -10.63 -3.81
CA LEU A 203 -13.82 -9.20 -3.75
C LEU A 203 -13.11 -8.52 -2.57
N PHE A 204 -13.18 -9.16 -1.41
CA PHE A 204 -12.61 -8.61 -0.17
C PHE A 204 -11.10 -8.51 -0.22
N ILE A 205 -10.41 -9.52 -0.76
CA ILE A 205 -8.95 -9.53 -0.84
C ILE A 205 -8.41 -8.69 -2.01
N THR A 206 -9.14 -8.57 -3.12
CA THR A 206 -8.71 -7.80 -4.28
C THR A 206 -8.79 -6.30 -4.02
N VAL A 207 -9.84 -5.84 -3.33
CA VAL A 207 -10.03 -4.46 -2.92
C VAL A 207 -9.73 -4.32 -1.43
N ALA A 208 -8.53 -4.74 -1.04
CA ALA A 208 -8.13 -4.73 0.36
C ALA A 208 -7.81 -3.31 0.85
N CYS A 209 -6.86 -2.62 0.23
CA CYS A 209 -6.32 -1.36 0.75
C CYS A 209 -7.38 -0.27 0.90
N GLY A 210 -8.20 -0.03 -0.11
CA GLY A 210 -9.23 1.02 -0.05
C GLY A 210 -10.35 0.79 0.96
N ALA A 211 -10.46 -0.42 1.53
CA ALA A 211 -11.45 -0.76 2.55
C ALA A 211 -10.82 -0.96 3.94
N CYS A 212 -9.76 -1.76 4.03
CA CYS A 212 -8.99 -2.00 5.26
C CYS A 212 -7.68 -2.68 4.89
N SER A 213 -6.56 -2.03 5.14
CA SER A 213 -5.23 -2.54 4.81
C SER A 213 -4.41 -2.92 6.04
N GLY A 214 -3.95 -4.16 6.09
CA GLY A 214 -3.02 -4.60 7.14
C GLY A 214 -1.68 -3.89 7.07
N PHE A 215 -1.24 -3.49 5.88
CA PHE A 215 -0.04 -2.69 5.69
C PHE A 215 -0.09 -1.36 6.47
N HIS A 216 -1.27 -0.75 6.61
CA HIS A 216 -1.44 0.47 7.41
C HIS A 216 -1.03 0.27 8.87
N SER A 217 -1.27 -0.90 9.48
CA SER A 217 -0.84 -1.15 10.85
C SER A 217 0.68 -1.13 11.00
N ILE A 218 1.40 -1.54 9.96
CA ILE A 218 2.87 -1.53 9.94
C ILE A 218 3.38 -0.11 9.78
N VAL A 219 2.82 0.66 8.82
CA VAL A 219 3.21 2.05 8.57
C VAL A 219 2.84 2.93 9.77
N SER A 220 1.63 2.81 10.28
CA SER A 220 1.14 3.63 11.40
C SER A 220 1.95 3.40 12.67
N SER A 221 2.30 2.15 12.97
CA SER A 221 3.12 1.83 14.15
C SER A 221 4.63 1.99 13.91
N GLY A 222 5.09 1.83 12.66
CA GLY A 222 6.50 1.92 12.30
C GLY A 222 7.01 3.35 12.09
N THR A 223 6.18 4.25 11.57
CA THR A 223 6.57 5.61 11.19
C THR A 223 5.64 6.70 11.74
N THR A 224 4.33 6.62 11.49
CA THR A 224 3.36 7.69 11.81
C THR A 224 3.28 7.97 13.31
N SER A 225 3.17 6.92 14.14
CA SER A 225 3.09 7.05 15.61
C SER A 225 4.26 7.79 16.23
N LYS A 226 5.45 7.69 15.61
CA LYS A 226 6.68 8.37 16.08
C LYS A 226 6.72 9.87 15.74
N GLN A 227 5.79 10.34 14.93
CA GLN A 227 5.67 11.75 14.50
C GLN A 227 4.50 12.46 15.19
N ILE A 228 3.62 11.72 15.86
CA ILE A 228 2.47 12.29 16.59
C ILE A 228 2.94 12.89 17.91
N ILE A 229 2.66 14.17 18.10
CA ILE A 229 3.05 14.92 19.31
C ILE A 229 2.01 14.78 20.42
N ARG A 230 0.71 14.69 20.06
CA ARG A 230 -0.41 14.63 21.01
C ARG A 230 -1.28 13.41 20.71
N GLU A 231 -1.61 12.63 21.74
CA GLU A 231 -2.50 11.47 21.58
C GLU A 231 -3.89 11.86 21.02
N SER A 232 -4.36 13.08 21.31
CA SER A 232 -5.62 13.61 20.76
C SER A 232 -5.65 13.67 19.22
N ASP A 233 -4.48 13.75 18.57
CA ASP A 233 -4.37 13.84 17.11
C ASP A 233 -4.44 12.46 16.43
N VAL A 234 -4.25 11.36 17.18
CA VAL A 234 -4.30 9.98 16.66
C VAL A 234 -5.57 9.74 15.86
N ARG A 235 -6.73 10.12 16.40
CA ARG A 235 -8.01 9.92 15.71
C ARG A 235 -8.08 10.67 14.38
N ARG A 236 -7.63 11.92 14.34
CA ARG A 236 -7.67 12.74 13.13
C ARG A 236 -6.71 12.21 12.07
N ILE A 237 -5.53 11.80 12.48
CA ILE A 237 -4.46 11.36 11.57
C ILE A 237 -4.77 9.96 11.03
N SER A 238 -5.05 8.98 11.89
CA SER A 238 -5.19 7.60 11.43
C SER A 238 -6.59 7.27 10.94
N TYR A 239 -7.65 7.52 11.74
CA TYR A 239 -9.02 7.29 11.29
C TYR A 239 -9.39 8.24 10.14
N GLY A 240 -9.03 9.54 10.25
CA GLY A 240 -9.26 10.51 9.20
C GLY A 240 -8.49 10.18 7.91
N GLY A 241 -7.25 9.71 8.02
CA GLY A 241 -6.45 9.26 6.88
C GLY A 241 -7.12 8.11 6.12
N MET A 242 -7.65 7.11 6.85
CA MET A 242 -8.37 6.00 6.22
C MET A 242 -9.65 6.47 5.49
N LEU A 243 -10.36 7.47 6.01
CA LEU A 243 -11.52 8.03 5.31
C LEU A 243 -11.11 8.74 4.01
N VAL A 244 -10.00 9.47 4.02
CA VAL A 244 -9.45 10.10 2.80
C VAL A 244 -9.05 9.05 1.77
N GLU A 245 -8.44 7.96 2.21
CA GLU A 245 -8.13 6.82 1.32
C GLU A 245 -9.41 6.17 0.77
N GLY A 246 -10.44 6.02 1.58
CA GLY A 246 -11.75 5.53 1.13
C GLY A 246 -12.34 6.41 0.02
N VAL A 247 -12.22 7.74 0.11
CA VAL A 247 -12.63 8.66 -0.97
C VAL A 247 -11.80 8.44 -2.22
N LEU A 248 -10.48 8.27 -2.09
CA LEU A 248 -9.62 7.96 -3.24
C LEU A 248 -10.00 6.62 -3.88
N ALA A 249 -10.32 5.61 -3.08
CA ALA A 249 -10.74 4.30 -3.59
C ALA A 249 -12.09 4.36 -4.34
N VAL A 250 -13.05 5.16 -3.84
CA VAL A 250 -14.33 5.43 -4.53
C VAL A 250 -14.06 6.14 -5.87
N PHE A 251 -13.18 7.14 -5.88
CA PHE A 251 -12.76 7.83 -7.09
C PHE A 251 -12.09 6.87 -8.09
N ALA A 252 -11.15 6.04 -7.64
CA ALA A 252 -10.48 5.05 -8.47
C ALA A 252 -11.48 4.04 -9.10
N MET A 253 -12.47 3.59 -8.33
CA MET A 253 -13.56 2.76 -8.88
C MET A 253 -14.40 3.52 -9.90
N GLY A 254 -14.65 4.82 -9.68
CA GLY A 254 -15.30 5.70 -10.66
C GLY A 254 -14.51 5.76 -11.97
N CYS A 255 -13.18 5.91 -11.89
CA CYS A 255 -12.30 5.91 -13.07
C CYS A 255 -12.44 4.63 -13.89
N VAL A 256 -12.54 3.47 -13.25
CA VAL A 256 -12.77 2.20 -13.95
C VAL A 256 -14.19 2.12 -14.52
N ALA A 257 -15.18 2.58 -13.74
CA ALA A 257 -16.60 2.41 -14.05
C ALA A 257 -17.08 3.20 -15.30
N VAL A 258 -16.40 4.29 -15.65
CA VAL A 258 -16.74 5.12 -16.83
C VAL A 258 -16.02 4.71 -18.11
N LEU A 259 -15.13 3.72 -18.04
CA LEU A 259 -14.40 3.25 -19.20
C LEU A 259 -15.19 2.19 -19.97
N THR A 260 -15.19 2.32 -21.28
CA THR A 260 -15.67 1.30 -22.20
C THR A 260 -14.75 0.08 -22.19
N LYS A 261 -15.23 -1.05 -22.68
CA LYS A 261 -14.43 -2.28 -22.77
C LYS A 261 -13.14 -2.07 -23.57
N THR A 262 -13.23 -1.32 -24.68
CA THR A 262 -12.06 -1.00 -25.52
C THR A 262 -11.03 -0.15 -24.77
N GLU A 263 -11.47 0.83 -23.98
CA GLU A 263 -10.57 1.69 -23.19
C GLU A 263 -9.93 0.91 -22.03
N LEU A 264 -10.66 -0.03 -21.41
CA LEU A 264 -10.10 -0.92 -20.39
C LEU A 264 -8.99 -1.81 -20.96
N GLU A 265 -9.19 -2.38 -22.15
CA GLU A 265 -8.19 -3.19 -22.84
C GLU A 265 -6.97 -2.35 -23.27
N ALA A 266 -7.20 -1.15 -23.77
CA ALA A 266 -6.13 -0.21 -24.18
C ALA A 266 -5.29 0.29 -23.00
N GLY A 267 -5.87 0.41 -21.80
CA GLY A 267 -5.16 0.83 -20.58
C GLY A 267 -4.05 -0.13 -20.16
N GLY A 268 -4.16 -1.39 -20.53
CA GLY A 268 -3.12 -2.42 -20.47
C GLY A 268 -2.69 -2.86 -19.05
N ASN A 269 -2.62 -1.94 -18.08
CA ASN A 269 -2.31 -2.24 -16.68
C ASN A 269 -3.16 -1.37 -15.74
N PRO A 270 -3.27 -1.72 -14.45
CA PRO A 270 -4.12 -0.98 -13.49
C PRO A 270 -3.83 0.51 -13.40
N VAL A 271 -2.55 0.92 -13.52
CA VAL A 271 -2.13 2.32 -13.43
C VAL A 271 -2.59 3.11 -14.66
N GLY A 272 -2.44 2.53 -15.87
CA GLY A 272 -2.93 3.12 -17.11
C GLY A 272 -4.45 3.24 -17.17
N ILE A 273 -5.18 2.21 -16.72
CA ILE A 273 -6.65 2.22 -16.61
C ILE A 273 -7.11 3.34 -15.69
N PHE A 274 -6.50 3.47 -14.50
CA PHE A 274 -6.78 4.57 -13.57
C PHE A 274 -6.52 5.93 -14.21
N ALA A 275 -5.37 6.11 -14.88
CA ALA A 275 -4.99 7.37 -15.49
C ALA A 275 -5.96 7.78 -16.63
N THR A 276 -6.40 6.84 -17.45
CA THR A 276 -7.38 7.09 -18.52
C THR A 276 -8.72 7.55 -17.94
N GLY A 277 -9.23 6.88 -16.92
CA GLY A 277 -10.49 7.27 -16.28
C GLY A 277 -10.38 8.60 -15.51
N ALA A 278 -9.27 8.83 -14.81
CA ALA A 278 -9.01 10.10 -14.13
C ALA A 278 -8.94 11.27 -15.11
N ALA A 279 -8.30 11.08 -16.27
CA ALA A 279 -8.22 12.10 -17.32
C ALA A 279 -9.59 12.53 -17.83
N LYS A 280 -10.55 11.60 -17.97
CA LYS A 280 -11.95 11.94 -18.33
C LYS A 280 -12.58 12.87 -17.29
N PHE A 281 -12.41 12.60 -16.02
CA PHE A 281 -12.92 13.46 -14.96
C PHE A 281 -12.20 14.80 -14.90
N PHE A 282 -10.89 14.83 -15.08
CA PHE A 282 -10.13 16.07 -15.10
C PHE A 282 -10.48 16.95 -16.30
N SER A 283 -10.86 16.35 -17.45
CA SER A 283 -11.30 17.12 -18.62
C SER A 283 -12.59 17.91 -18.35
N ALA A 284 -13.47 17.41 -17.50
CA ALA A 284 -14.68 18.11 -17.08
C ALA A 284 -14.43 19.42 -16.31
N VAL A 285 -13.23 19.56 -15.73
CA VAL A 285 -12.78 20.79 -15.05
C VAL A 285 -11.80 21.62 -15.91
N GLY A 286 -11.71 21.31 -17.20
CA GLY A 286 -10.94 22.09 -18.18
C GLY A 286 -9.47 21.68 -18.34
N ILE A 287 -9.04 20.53 -17.82
CA ILE A 287 -7.68 20.00 -18.01
C ILE A 287 -7.66 19.16 -19.29
N PRO A 288 -6.74 19.39 -20.25
CA PRO A 288 -6.59 18.55 -21.43
C PRO A 288 -6.39 17.07 -21.05
N ILE A 289 -7.03 16.14 -21.77
CA ILE A 289 -7.02 14.69 -21.45
C ILE A 289 -5.61 14.14 -21.34
N GLU A 290 -4.72 14.50 -22.25
CA GLU A 290 -3.32 14.04 -22.25
C GLU A 290 -2.59 14.49 -20.98
N LEU A 291 -2.69 15.78 -20.65
CA LEU A 291 -2.08 16.34 -19.44
C LEU A 291 -2.68 15.75 -18.16
N GLY A 292 -3.99 15.50 -18.17
CA GLY A 292 -4.70 14.84 -17.07
C GLY A 292 -4.22 13.40 -16.84
N ALA A 293 -4.01 12.66 -17.92
CA ALA A 293 -3.46 11.30 -17.84
C ALA A 293 -2.01 11.29 -17.35
N GLU A 294 -1.14 12.17 -17.87
CA GLU A 294 0.24 12.32 -17.40
C GLU A 294 0.30 12.70 -15.91
N PHE A 295 -0.55 13.62 -15.47
CA PHE A 295 -0.66 14.00 -14.07
C PHE A 295 -1.08 12.82 -13.17
N ALA A 296 -2.09 12.05 -13.59
CA ALA A 296 -2.53 10.86 -12.84
C ALA A 296 -1.42 9.80 -12.76
N LEU A 297 -0.71 9.56 -13.87
CA LEU A 297 0.43 8.63 -13.91
C LEU A 297 1.58 9.09 -13.00
N LEU A 298 1.93 10.37 -13.04
CA LEU A 298 2.97 10.94 -12.17
C LEU A 298 2.61 10.76 -10.69
N ALA A 299 1.38 11.10 -10.32
CA ALA A 299 0.94 11.00 -8.95
C ALA A 299 0.95 9.55 -8.45
N VAL A 300 0.42 8.60 -9.24
CA VAL A 300 0.48 7.17 -8.88
C VAL A 300 1.92 6.67 -8.79
N SER A 301 2.79 7.02 -9.75
CA SER A 301 4.21 6.66 -9.71
C SER A 301 4.89 7.18 -8.44
N THR A 302 4.56 8.40 -8.02
CA THR A 302 5.08 9.00 -6.80
C THR A 302 4.63 8.21 -5.56
N PHE A 303 3.36 7.77 -5.51
CA PHE A 303 2.84 6.94 -4.43
C PHE A 303 3.46 5.54 -4.42
N LEU A 304 3.67 4.92 -5.58
CA LEU A 304 4.35 3.63 -5.69
C LEU A 304 5.79 3.71 -5.17
N LEU A 305 6.56 4.73 -5.58
CA LEU A 305 7.93 4.93 -5.11
C LEU A 305 7.98 5.19 -3.59
N THR A 306 7.04 5.99 -3.05
CA THR A 306 6.95 6.26 -1.60
C THR A 306 6.67 4.98 -0.82
N THR A 307 5.79 4.13 -1.33
CA THR A 307 5.49 2.84 -0.71
C THR A 307 6.66 1.88 -0.79
N LEU A 308 7.37 1.84 -1.92
CA LEU A 308 8.54 0.97 -2.12
C LEU A 308 9.65 1.22 -1.10
N ASP A 309 10.08 2.48 -0.92
CA ASP A 309 11.15 2.76 0.03
C ASP A 309 10.69 2.62 1.49
N THR A 310 9.42 2.92 1.78
CA THR A 310 8.82 2.68 3.09
C THR A 310 8.77 1.17 3.40
N CYS A 311 8.30 0.34 2.46
CA CYS A 311 8.28 -1.12 2.59
C CYS A 311 9.68 -1.69 2.79
N THR A 312 10.64 -1.27 1.97
CA THR A 312 12.03 -1.72 2.07
C THR A 312 12.62 -1.39 3.44
N ARG A 313 12.39 -0.17 3.93
CA ARG A 313 12.85 0.27 5.24
C ARG A 313 12.19 -0.49 6.38
N LEU A 314 10.87 -0.70 6.33
CA LEU A 314 10.13 -1.44 7.35
C LEU A 314 10.54 -2.92 7.37
N THR A 315 10.71 -3.54 6.21
CA THR A 315 11.23 -4.91 6.11
C THR A 315 12.61 -5.03 6.75
N ARG A 316 13.51 -4.08 6.45
CA ARG A 316 14.82 -4.01 7.09
C ARG A 316 14.70 -3.92 8.61
N PHE A 317 13.87 -3.02 9.14
CA PHE A 317 13.69 -2.87 10.59
C PHE A 317 13.19 -4.16 11.24
N LEU A 318 12.25 -4.86 10.60
CA LEU A 318 11.75 -6.14 11.11
C LEU A 318 12.81 -7.24 11.06
N ILE A 319 13.65 -7.26 10.03
CA ILE A 319 14.79 -8.19 9.94
C ILE A 319 15.81 -7.90 11.06
N GLU A 320 16.18 -6.63 11.24
CA GLU A 320 17.09 -6.19 12.31
C GLU A 320 16.54 -6.55 13.70
N GLU A 321 15.22 -6.37 13.90
CA GLU A 321 14.55 -6.71 15.16
C GLU A 321 14.48 -8.24 15.38
N LEU A 322 14.15 -9.00 14.34
CA LEU A 322 14.05 -10.46 14.39
C LEU A 322 15.39 -11.12 14.71
N LEU A 323 16.48 -10.59 14.11
CA LEU A 323 17.84 -11.09 14.28
C LEU A 323 18.58 -10.43 15.47
N ALA A 324 17.91 -9.52 16.19
CA ALA A 324 18.51 -8.72 17.28
C ALA A 324 19.78 -7.95 16.84
N TRP A 325 19.89 -7.53 15.60
CA TRP A 325 21.02 -6.78 15.06
C TRP A 325 20.92 -5.29 15.41
N ARG A 326 22.00 -4.70 15.95
CA ARG A 326 22.01 -3.29 16.43
C ARG A 326 23.26 -2.50 15.98
N ASN A 327 23.96 -2.94 14.96
CA ASN A 327 25.17 -2.26 14.49
C ASN A 327 24.93 -1.51 13.17
N GLN A 328 25.90 -0.68 12.75
CA GLN A 328 25.77 0.07 11.50
C GLN A 328 25.76 -0.85 10.25
N VAL A 329 26.49 -1.97 10.31
CA VAL A 329 26.54 -2.95 9.21
C VAL A 329 25.18 -3.60 9.01
N SER A 330 24.38 -3.78 10.08
CA SER A 330 23.03 -4.36 9.99
C SER A 330 22.11 -3.55 9.08
N ARG A 331 22.27 -2.22 9.01
CA ARG A 331 21.48 -1.36 8.13
C ARG A 331 21.67 -1.72 6.65
N PHE A 332 22.91 -1.96 6.21
CA PHE A 332 23.20 -2.34 4.83
C PHE A 332 22.82 -3.80 4.57
N ALA A 333 23.21 -4.72 5.44
CA ALA A 333 22.91 -6.13 5.32
C ALA A 333 21.40 -6.40 5.38
N GLY A 334 20.68 -5.79 6.31
CA GLY A 334 19.23 -5.90 6.43
C GLY A 334 18.50 -5.35 5.21
N THR A 335 19.00 -4.25 4.60
CA THR A 335 18.42 -3.72 3.35
C THR A 335 18.66 -4.66 2.18
N LEU A 336 19.87 -5.23 2.06
CA LEU A 336 20.14 -6.24 1.03
C LEU A 336 19.24 -7.46 1.19
N MET A 337 19.07 -7.97 2.41
CA MET A 337 18.17 -9.09 2.69
C MET A 337 16.72 -8.76 2.35
N ALA A 338 16.27 -7.53 2.65
CA ALA A 338 14.90 -7.07 2.33
C ALA A 338 14.64 -7.03 0.82
N LEU A 339 15.66 -6.71 0.01
CA LEU A 339 15.54 -6.60 -1.44
C LEU A 339 15.91 -7.87 -2.21
N ALA A 340 16.64 -8.81 -1.59
CA ALA A 340 17.16 -10.00 -2.29
C ALA A 340 16.04 -10.87 -2.91
N ILE A 341 15.01 -11.21 -2.14
CA ILE A 341 13.89 -12.00 -2.63
C ILE A 341 13.08 -11.24 -3.68
N PRO A 342 12.65 -9.97 -3.45
CA PRO A 342 12.00 -9.17 -4.47
C PRO A 342 12.79 -9.04 -5.77
N ALA A 343 14.12 -8.83 -5.69
CA ALA A 343 14.99 -8.71 -6.86
C ALA A 343 15.02 -9.98 -7.72
N ILE A 344 14.85 -11.16 -7.12
CA ILE A 344 14.75 -12.41 -7.85
C ILE A 344 13.35 -12.60 -8.42
N LEU A 345 12.33 -12.41 -7.60
CA LEU A 345 10.94 -12.73 -7.97
C LEU A 345 10.39 -11.81 -9.07
N VAL A 346 10.80 -10.54 -9.12
CA VAL A 346 10.26 -9.56 -10.09
C VAL A 346 10.58 -9.92 -11.53
N PHE A 347 11.63 -10.71 -11.78
CA PHE A 347 12.02 -11.18 -13.11
C PHE A 347 11.41 -12.55 -13.47
N GLN A 348 10.66 -13.17 -12.55
CA GLN A 348 10.08 -14.48 -12.80
C GLN A 348 8.67 -14.36 -13.37
N GLU A 349 8.26 -15.38 -14.09
CA GLU A 349 6.89 -15.60 -14.50
C GLU A 349 6.34 -16.83 -13.79
N PHE A 350 5.06 -16.79 -13.46
CA PHE A 350 4.37 -17.87 -12.76
C PHE A 350 3.10 -18.26 -13.51
N PRO A 351 2.70 -19.54 -13.45
CA PRO A 351 1.43 -19.95 -14.02
C PRO A 351 0.28 -19.29 -13.26
N GLY A 352 -0.65 -18.70 -14.01
CA GLY A 352 -1.93 -18.23 -13.49
C GLY A 352 -2.89 -19.39 -13.17
N ALA A 353 -4.07 -19.06 -12.65
CA ALA A 353 -5.13 -20.05 -12.42
C ALA A 353 -5.60 -20.74 -13.72
N ASP A 354 -5.45 -20.06 -14.85
CA ASP A 354 -5.72 -20.53 -16.20
C ASP A 354 -4.57 -21.33 -16.83
N GLY A 355 -3.47 -21.55 -16.10
CA GLY A 355 -2.26 -22.24 -16.55
C GLY A 355 -1.34 -21.40 -17.44
N ASN A 356 -1.75 -20.19 -17.86
CA ASN A 356 -0.92 -19.31 -18.68
C ASN A 356 0.17 -18.63 -17.84
N MET A 357 1.37 -18.52 -18.40
CA MET A 357 2.47 -17.81 -17.74
C MET A 357 2.16 -16.31 -17.67
N GLN A 358 2.38 -15.72 -16.51
CA GLN A 358 2.12 -14.31 -16.26
C GLN A 358 3.20 -13.72 -15.35
N PRO A 359 3.45 -12.39 -15.45
CA PRO A 359 4.43 -11.69 -14.60
C PRO A 359 4.16 -11.93 -13.12
N ALA A 360 5.23 -11.99 -12.32
CA ALA A 360 5.17 -12.28 -10.89
C ALA A 360 4.15 -11.41 -10.14
N TRP A 361 4.11 -10.11 -10.42
CA TRP A 361 3.18 -9.19 -9.75
C TRP A 361 1.71 -9.61 -9.90
N LYS A 362 1.33 -10.07 -11.09
CA LYS A 362 -0.06 -10.47 -11.38
C LYS A 362 -0.43 -11.78 -10.71
N ALA A 363 0.50 -12.74 -10.71
CA ALA A 363 0.33 -14.03 -10.05
C ALA A 363 0.30 -13.90 -8.52
N ILE A 364 1.10 -13.00 -7.96
CA ILE A 364 1.22 -12.75 -6.51
C ILE A 364 0.10 -11.84 -5.99
N TRP A 365 -0.58 -11.05 -6.83
CA TRP A 365 -1.57 -10.07 -6.39
C TRP A 365 -2.69 -10.64 -5.48
N PRO A 366 -3.34 -11.77 -5.79
CA PRO A 366 -4.33 -12.36 -4.89
C PRO A 366 -3.73 -12.80 -3.55
N LEU A 367 -2.51 -13.36 -3.57
CA LEU A 367 -1.79 -13.77 -2.38
C LEU A 367 -1.43 -12.57 -1.50
N PHE A 368 -0.95 -11.48 -2.11
CA PHE A 368 -0.72 -10.21 -1.43
C PHE A 368 -2.02 -9.69 -0.79
N GLY A 369 -3.12 -9.66 -1.52
CA GLY A 369 -4.41 -9.20 -1.00
C GLY A 369 -4.89 -10.01 0.20
N ALA A 370 -4.81 -11.34 0.12
CA ALA A 370 -5.20 -12.23 1.22
C ALA A 370 -4.28 -12.05 2.45
N THR A 371 -2.97 -12.00 2.27
CA THR A 371 -2.02 -11.81 3.37
C THR A 371 -2.14 -10.43 4.00
N ASN A 372 -2.38 -9.38 3.21
CA ASN A 372 -2.60 -8.03 3.69
C ASN A 372 -3.88 -7.93 4.56
N GLN A 373 -4.96 -8.58 4.14
CA GLN A 373 -6.18 -8.62 4.95
C GLN A 373 -6.05 -9.48 6.22
N LEU A 374 -5.34 -10.59 6.14
CA LEU A 374 -5.04 -11.40 7.32
C LEU A 374 -4.19 -10.62 8.33
N LEU A 375 -3.25 -9.80 7.84
CA LEU A 375 -2.48 -8.88 8.67
C LEU A 375 -3.37 -7.85 9.38
N ALA A 376 -4.37 -7.30 8.67
CA ALA A 376 -5.36 -6.39 9.27
C ALA A 376 -6.16 -7.09 10.39
N ALA A 377 -6.60 -8.32 10.15
CA ALA A 377 -7.29 -9.11 11.15
C ALA A 377 -6.45 -9.35 12.41
N LEU A 378 -5.17 -9.71 12.23
CA LEU A 378 -4.23 -9.96 13.33
C LEU A 378 -3.90 -8.67 14.10
N ALA A 379 -3.79 -7.53 13.41
CA ALA A 379 -3.62 -6.22 14.05
C ALA A 379 -4.86 -5.84 14.87
N LEU A 380 -6.07 -6.03 14.31
CA LEU A 380 -7.33 -5.83 15.05
C LEU A 380 -7.45 -6.75 16.25
N LEU A 381 -7.09 -8.03 16.14
CA LEU A 381 -7.07 -8.95 17.28
C LEU A 381 -6.07 -8.50 18.35
N THR A 382 -4.91 -8.00 17.95
CA THR A 382 -3.94 -7.41 18.89
C THR A 382 -4.55 -6.22 19.61
N PHE A 383 -5.31 -5.37 18.89
CA PHE A 383 -6.04 -4.25 19.48
C PHE A 383 -7.14 -4.71 20.43
N VAL A 384 -7.88 -5.76 20.11
CA VAL A 384 -8.89 -6.37 21.00
C VAL A 384 -8.25 -6.84 22.31
N VAL A 385 -7.09 -7.54 22.23
CA VAL A 385 -6.34 -7.97 23.42
C VAL A 385 -5.87 -6.77 24.24
N PHE A 386 -5.35 -5.75 23.59
CA PHE A 386 -4.91 -4.49 24.23
C PHE A 386 -6.07 -3.80 24.98
N LEU A 387 -7.24 -3.68 24.35
CA LEU A 387 -8.44 -3.11 24.98
C LEU A 387 -8.91 -3.94 26.18
N LYS A 388 -8.90 -5.28 26.06
CA LYS A 388 -9.26 -6.18 27.18
C LYS A 388 -8.33 -6.00 28.36
N VAL A 389 -7.02 -5.99 28.13
CA VAL A 389 -6.01 -5.75 29.21
C VAL A 389 -6.25 -4.38 29.87
N GLY A 390 -6.60 -3.36 29.07
CA GLY A 390 -6.99 -2.04 29.56
C GLY A 390 -8.39 -1.95 30.19
N ARG A 391 -9.14 -3.08 30.28
CA ARG A 391 -10.52 -3.14 30.79
C ARG A 391 -11.50 -2.23 30.04
N VAL A 392 -11.27 -2.03 28.73
CA VAL A 392 -12.13 -1.24 27.86
C VAL A 392 -13.04 -2.17 27.05
N LYS A 393 -14.24 -1.71 26.69
CA LYS A 393 -15.14 -2.46 25.80
C LYS A 393 -14.50 -2.66 24.44
N TYR A 394 -14.44 -3.90 23.97
CA TYR A 394 -13.72 -4.28 22.74
C TYR A 394 -14.61 -4.88 21.65
N GLY A 395 -15.92 -5.03 21.86
CA GLY A 395 -16.84 -5.65 20.89
C GLY A 395 -16.83 -4.95 19.53
N PHE A 396 -16.66 -3.62 19.50
CA PHE A 396 -16.60 -2.83 18.27
C PHE A 396 -15.36 -3.14 17.40
N ALA A 397 -14.28 -3.64 17.98
CA ALA A 397 -13.08 -4.06 17.27
C ALA A 397 -13.06 -5.58 17.01
N LEU A 398 -13.73 -6.37 17.86
CA LEU A 398 -13.77 -7.83 17.73
C LEU A 398 -14.57 -8.27 16.51
N ILE A 399 -15.73 -7.66 16.25
CA ILE A 399 -16.56 -8.02 15.08
C ILE A 399 -15.81 -7.78 13.77
N PRO A 400 -15.23 -6.59 13.52
CA PRO A 400 -14.35 -6.38 12.36
C PRO A 400 -13.19 -7.37 12.28
N ALA A 401 -12.52 -7.66 13.40
CA ALA A 401 -11.40 -8.59 13.42
C ALA A 401 -11.79 -10.01 12.95
N LEU A 402 -12.96 -10.51 13.39
CA LEU A 402 -13.45 -11.83 12.99
C LEU A 402 -13.85 -11.88 11.51
N VAL A 403 -14.54 -10.84 11.02
CA VAL A 403 -14.91 -10.75 9.60
C VAL A 403 -13.66 -10.68 8.73
N MET A 404 -12.70 -9.82 9.09
CA MET A 404 -11.45 -9.67 8.37
C MET A 404 -10.56 -10.90 8.43
N MET A 405 -10.72 -11.77 9.43
CA MET A 405 -10.01 -13.04 9.52
C MET A 405 -10.61 -14.11 8.61
N LEU A 406 -11.94 -14.19 8.57
CA LEU A 406 -12.65 -15.24 7.84
C LEU A 406 -12.36 -15.17 6.33
N MET A 407 -12.44 -13.99 5.73
CA MET A 407 -12.32 -13.81 4.28
C MET A 407 -10.95 -14.21 3.73
N PRO A 408 -9.82 -13.71 4.25
CA PRO A 408 -8.51 -14.10 3.73
C PRO A 408 -8.17 -15.55 4.06
N MET A 409 -8.67 -16.13 5.15
CA MET A 409 -8.45 -17.53 5.46
C MET A 409 -9.13 -18.45 4.42
N ILE A 410 -10.38 -18.15 4.04
CA ILE A 410 -11.06 -18.88 2.97
C ILE A 410 -10.30 -18.70 1.65
N ALA A 411 -9.90 -17.46 1.32
CA ALA A 411 -9.17 -17.18 0.09
C ALA A 411 -7.84 -17.94 0.01
N LEU A 412 -7.05 -17.95 1.10
CA LEU A 412 -5.77 -18.67 1.16
C LEU A 412 -5.96 -20.20 1.01
N ALA A 413 -7.00 -20.76 1.63
CA ALA A 413 -7.33 -22.18 1.48
C ALA A 413 -7.68 -22.53 0.03
N LEU A 414 -8.56 -21.73 -0.60
CA LEU A 414 -8.93 -21.91 -2.01
C LEU A 414 -7.73 -21.75 -2.95
N MET A 415 -6.86 -20.77 -2.69
CA MET A 415 -5.64 -20.60 -3.48
C MET A 415 -4.68 -21.78 -3.34
N ALA A 416 -4.48 -22.31 -2.12
CA ALA A 416 -3.65 -23.47 -1.89
C ALA A 416 -4.18 -24.72 -2.64
N GLU A 417 -5.49 -24.88 -2.71
CA GLU A 417 -6.15 -25.94 -3.47
C GLU A 417 -5.99 -25.71 -4.99
N THR A 418 -6.32 -24.53 -5.49
CA THR A 418 -6.31 -24.22 -6.93
C THR A 418 -4.93 -24.31 -7.55
N TYR A 419 -3.90 -23.77 -6.89
CA TYR A 419 -2.52 -23.76 -7.40
C TYR A 419 -1.72 -25.01 -7.00
N GLY A 420 -2.23 -25.82 -6.05
CA GLY A 420 -1.54 -26.99 -5.51
C GLY A 420 -0.38 -26.63 -4.58
N PHE A 421 -0.20 -27.41 -3.51
CA PHE A 421 0.83 -27.16 -2.49
C PHE A 421 2.27 -27.27 -3.02
N GLN A 422 2.49 -27.89 -4.17
CA GLN A 422 3.82 -28.04 -4.79
C GLN A 422 4.24 -26.77 -5.56
N SER A 423 3.30 -25.92 -5.94
CA SER A 423 3.60 -24.63 -6.57
C SER A 423 4.06 -23.61 -5.53
N LEU A 424 4.86 -22.63 -5.96
CA LEU A 424 5.30 -21.56 -5.06
C LEU A 424 4.10 -20.78 -4.49
N ILE A 425 3.09 -20.48 -5.32
CA ILE A 425 1.91 -19.71 -4.92
C ILE A 425 1.04 -20.53 -3.96
N GLY A 426 0.70 -21.78 -4.32
CA GLY A 426 -0.13 -22.64 -3.48
C GLY A 426 0.56 -23.05 -2.17
N GLY A 427 1.86 -23.37 -2.22
CA GLY A 427 2.65 -23.67 -1.03
C GLY A 427 2.76 -22.48 -0.08
N THR A 428 2.98 -21.27 -0.62
CA THR A 428 2.99 -20.05 0.22
C THR A 428 1.61 -19.70 0.76
N ALA A 429 0.54 -19.86 -0.02
CA ALA A 429 -0.84 -19.67 0.45
C ALA A 429 -1.17 -20.63 1.61
N GLY A 430 -0.83 -21.91 1.47
CA GLY A 430 -0.99 -22.92 2.53
C GLY A 430 -0.17 -22.58 3.78
N GLY A 431 1.08 -22.17 3.61
CA GLY A 431 1.94 -21.72 4.70
C GLY A 431 1.36 -20.51 5.45
N MET A 432 0.87 -19.49 4.72
CA MET A 432 0.22 -18.32 5.31
C MET A 432 -1.09 -18.66 6.00
N PHE A 433 -1.87 -19.61 5.45
CA PHE A 433 -3.06 -20.13 6.09
C PHE A 433 -2.76 -20.77 7.46
N ILE A 434 -1.75 -21.65 7.52
CA ILE A 434 -1.31 -22.30 8.78
C ILE A 434 -0.82 -21.26 9.77
N LEU A 435 0.02 -20.30 9.35
CA LEU A 435 0.49 -19.19 10.20
C LEU A 435 -0.68 -18.35 10.71
N GLY A 436 -1.67 -18.09 9.88
CA GLY A 436 -2.89 -17.37 10.25
C GLY A 436 -3.67 -18.10 11.34
N ILE A 437 -3.90 -19.40 11.22
CA ILE A 437 -4.54 -20.21 12.27
C ILE A 437 -3.75 -20.11 13.58
N PHE A 438 -2.45 -20.34 13.51
CA PHE A 438 -1.58 -20.31 14.68
C PHE A 438 -1.65 -18.98 15.43
N LEU A 439 -1.41 -17.87 14.71
CA LEU A 439 -1.41 -16.52 15.30
C LEU A 439 -2.78 -16.14 15.86
N SER A 440 -3.85 -16.51 15.16
CA SER A 440 -5.22 -16.26 15.60
C SER A 440 -5.57 -17.04 16.86
N TYR A 441 -5.21 -18.31 16.91
CA TYR A 441 -5.44 -19.16 18.08
C TYR A 441 -4.80 -18.58 19.34
N PHE A 442 -3.52 -18.19 19.28
CA PHE A 442 -2.82 -17.63 20.44
C PHE A 442 -3.38 -16.27 20.86
N SER A 443 -3.77 -15.42 19.88
CA SER A 443 -4.41 -14.14 20.17
C SER A 443 -5.78 -14.33 20.85
N LEU A 444 -6.61 -15.25 20.34
CA LEU A 444 -7.93 -15.54 20.91
C LEU A 444 -7.83 -16.23 22.29
N ARG A 445 -6.82 -17.07 22.51
CA ARG A 445 -6.58 -17.69 23.81
C ARG A 445 -6.34 -16.63 24.89
N LYS A 446 -5.67 -15.54 24.58
CA LYS A 446 -5.49 -14.40 25.50
C LYS A 446 -6.79 -13.67 25.84
N LEU A 447 -7.83 -13.80 25.01
CA LEU A 447 -9.17 -13.27 25.32
C LEU A 447 -9.94 -14.17 26.30
N LYS A 448 -9.55 -15.42 26.51
CA LYS A 448 -10.19 -16.31 27.48
C LYS A 448 -9.47 -16.28 28.84
N ALA A 449 -8.18 -16.00 28.86
CA ALA A 449 -7.38 -15.80 30.06
C ALA A 449 -7.56 -14.38 30.62
#